data_9f22d062db12a6c602aeff44535a9d06
#
_entry.id   9f22d062db12a6c602aeff44535a9d06
#
_cell.length_a   1.000
_cell.length_b   1.000
_cell.length_c   1.000
_cell.angle_alpha   90.00
_cell.angle_beta   90.00
_cell.angle_gamma   90.00
#
_symmetry.space_group_name_H-M   'P 1'
#
loop_
_entity.id
_entity.type
_entity.pdbx_description
1 polymer ?
#
loop_
_entity_poly.entity_id
_entity_poly.type
_entity_poly.pdbx_seq_one_letter_code
_entity_poly.pdbx_strand_id
1 'polypeptide(L)'
;MYEADDKMVSLISDNYTVLQSLSAFGIHLGFGDKTVREVCEEEHVDTFTFLSVVNLTINDYFSKNELARLDMTTLLKYLKASHAYYVDFQLPFLREELRNALDENSNLGRLILKLYDEYARFIKHHMKLEEQTLFPYVEGLLIGERQDGVNIEPFSKHHDQTGEKLKELKSIIIKYLPSDRQGNNMLTATLYDIFCLEEWLRLHANVEDQILEPAVRLLEKQHSDDVSVKILGQINSGTEGGEQLSEREKDVVIGVVQGLTNKEIAEKLFIAPNTVITHRRNIARKLQIRSTAGLTIYAIVNKLIDISAVEL
;
A
#
# COMPACT_ATOMS: atom_id res chain seq x y z
N MET A 1 -15.96 -19.98 -4.57
CA MET A 1 -15.58 -18.61 -4.98
C MET A 1 -16.85 -17.93 -5.43
N TYR A 2 -17.14 -16.74 -4.94
CA TYR A 2 -18.36 -16.00 -5.30
C TYR A 2 -18.15 -15.24 -6.60
N GLU A 3 -19.25 -15.12 -7.35
CA GLU A 3 -19.31 -14.48 -8.67
C GLU A 3 -20.31 -13.31 -8.67
N ALA A 4 -20.28 -12.50 -9.71
CA ALA A 4 -21.08 -11.27 -9.80
C ALA A 4 -22.61 -11.54 -9.80
N ASP A 5 -23.02 -12.70 -10.28
CA ASP A 5 -24.44 -13.08 -10.38
C ASP A 5 -24.95 -13.85 -9.15
N ASP A 6 -24.08 -14.11 -8.16
CA ASP A 6 -24.48 -14.66 -6.86
C ASP A 6 -25.31 -13.65 -6.06
N LYS A 7 -26.16 -14.16 -5.19
CA LYS A 7 -26.97 -13.30 -4.30
C LYS A 7 -26.11 -12.72 -3.19
N MET A 8 -26.17 -11.39 -3.00
CA MET A 8 -25.41 -10.71 -1.95
C MET A 8 -25.73 -11.26 -0.56
N VAL A 9 -26.99 -11.61 -0.29
CA VAL A 9 -27.41 -12.22 0.96
C VAL A 9 -26.74 -13.57 1.24
N SER A 10 -26.43 -14.35 0.19
CA SER A 10 -25.77 -15.65 0.33
C SER A 10 -24.31 -15.47 0.81
N LEU A 11 -23.59 -14.48 0.28
CA LEU A 11 -22.22 -14.17 0.73
C LEU A 11 -22.15 -13.99 2.24
N ILE A 12 -23.11 -13.20 2.78
CA ILE A 12 -23.14 -12.86 4.21
C ILE A 12 -23.59 -14.06 5.05
N SER A 13 -24.62 -14.78 4.57
CA SER A 13 -25.17 -15.94 5.29
C SER A 13 -24.16 -17.08 5.41
N ASP A 14 -23.36 -17.27 4.36
CA ASP A 14 -22.32 -18.29 4.35
C ASP A 14 -21.06 -17.83 5.10
N ASN A 15 -20.82 -16.49 5.15
CA ASN A 15 -19.60 -15.93 5.73
C ASN A 15 -19.84 -14.54 6.35
N TYR A 16 -20.19 -14.50 7.62
CA TYR A 16 -20.47 -13.24 8.34
C TYR A 16 -19.28 -12.26 8.41
N THR A 17 -18.04 -12.73 8.19
CA THR A 17 -16.84 -11.85 8.15
C THR A 17 -16.90 -10.85 7.02
N VAL A 18 -17.68 -11.10 5.97
CA VAL A 18 -17.92 -10.18 4.85
C VAL A 18 -18.63 -8.90 5.26
N LEU A 19 -19.38 -8.91 6.38
CA LEU A 19 -20.10 -7.73 6.87
C LEU A 19 -19.20 -6.51 7.05
N GLN A 20 -17.99 -6.70 7.55
CA GLN A 20 -17.05 -5.61 7.69
C GLN A 20 -16.56 -5.11 6.34
N SER A 21 -16.29 -6.01 5.39
CA SER A 21 -15.92 -5.62 4.02
C SER A 21 -17.02 -4.82 3.33
N LEU A 22 -18.29 -5.20 3.49
CA LEU A 22 -19.42 -4.41 2.97
C LEU A 22 -19.40 -2.98 3.50
N SER A 23 -19.28 -2.82 4.82
CA SER A 23 -19.22 -1.51 5.46
C SER A 23 -18.04 -0.67 4.93
N ALA A 24 -16.88 -1.28 4.77
CA ALA A 24 -15.68 -0.60 4.26
C ALA A 24 -15.79 -0.22 2.76
N PHE A 25 -16.54 -0.97 1.96
CA PHE A 25 -16.90 -0.59 0.60
C PHE A 25 -18.03 0.45 0.53
N GLY A 26 -18.63 0.83 1.66
CA GLY A 26 -19.77 1.73 1.71
C GLY A 26 -21.08 1.08 1.27
N ILE A 27 -21.16 -0.25 1.25
CA ILE A 27 -22.36 -1.00 0.87
C ILE A 27 -23.29 -1.09 2.08
N HIS A 28 -24.50 -0.58 1.92
CA HIS A 28 -25.51 -0.55 2.97
C HIS A 28 -26.35 -1.83 3.01
N LEU A 29 -26.76 -2.26 4.20
CA LEU A 29 -27.69 -3.37 4.37
C LEU A 29 -29.08 -2.98 3.87
N GLY A 30 -29.89 -3.97 3.47
CA GLY A 30 -31.26 -3.75 2.98
C GLY A 30 -31.41 -3.93 1.47
N PHE A 31 -30.43 -4.53 0.80
CA PHE A 31 -30.38 -4.77 -0.64
C PHE A 31 -31.34 -5.88 -1.13
N GLY A 32 -32.10 -6.57 -0.26
CA GLY A 32 -33.04 -7.61 -0.61
C GLY A 32 -32.40 -8.83 -1.30
N ASP A 33 -33.02 -9.32 -2.37
CA ASP A 33 -32.56 -10.48 -3.14
C ASP A 33 -31.66 -10.10 -4.33
N LYS A 34 -31.01 -8.93 -4.29
CA LYS A 34 -30.12 -8.48 -5.37
C LYS A 34 -28.86 -9.30 -5.47
N THR A 35 -28.33 -9.38 -6.68
CA THR A 35 -27.02 -9.97 -6.95
C THR A 35 -25.90 -9.06 -6.48
N VAL A 36 -24.69 -9.61 -6.36
CA VAL A 36 -23.47 -8.83 -6.05
C VAL A 36 -23.29 -7.70 -7.06
N ARG A 37 -23.47 -7.98 -8.35
CA ARG A 37 -23.40 -6.99 -9.43
C ARG A 37 -24.38 -5.83 -9.21
N GLU A 38 -25.66 -6.15 -9.01
CA GLU A 38 -26.71 -5.14 -8.84
C GLU A 38 -26.43 -4.23 -7.62
N VAL A 39 -25.98 -4.81 -6.51
CA VAL A 39 -25.64 -4.03 -5.31
C VAL A 39 -24.41 -3.16 -5.55
N CYS A 40 -23.35 -3.71 -6.15
CA CYS A 40 -22.13 -2.95 -6.43
C CYS A 40 -22.39 -1.79 -7.41
N GLU A 41 -23.21 -2.01 -8.45
CA GLU A 41 -23.59 -0.96 -9.41
C GLU A 41 -24.38 0.17 -8.74
N GLU A 42 -25.33 -0.14 -7.85
CA GLU A 42 -26.13 0.85 -7.13
C GLU A 42 -25.27 1.69 -6.17
N GLU A 43 -24.30 1.08 -5.49
CA GLU A 43 -23.43 1.76 -4.54
C GLU A 43 -22.14 2.32 -5.19
N HIS A 44 -22.06 2.25 -6.53
CA HIS A 44 -20.91 2.75 -7.30
C HIS A 44 -19.57 2.12 -6.89
N VAL A 45 -19.57 0.82 -6.58
CA VAL A 45 -18.43 -0.01 -6.24
C VAL A 45 -18.03 -0.86 -7.44
N ASP A 46 -16.76 -0.92 -7.76
CA ASP A 46 -16.27 -1.84 -8.80
C ASP A 46 -16.48 -3.29 -8.36
N THR A 47 -17.33 -4.01 -9.09
CA THR A 47 -17.73 -5.39 -8.75
C THR A 47 -16.56 -6.35 -8.73
N PHE A 48 -15.58 -6.17 -9.64
CA PHE A 48 -14.43 -7.05 -9.70
C PHE A 48 -13.51 -6.85 -8.49
N THR A 49 -13.23 -5.62 -8.13
CA THR A 49 -12.42 -5.27 -6.94
C THR A 49 -13.10 -5.73 -5.65
N PHE A 50 -14.41 -5.53 -5.52
CA PHE A 50 -15.19 -6.04 -4.40
C PHE A 50 -15.06 -7.56 -4.26
N LEU A 51 -15.31 -8.31 -5.33
CA LEU A 51 -15.21 -9.77 -5.33
C LEU A 51 -13.78 -10.26 -5.09
N SER A 52 -12.78 -9.53 -5.56
CA SER A 52 -11.37 -9.85 -5.31
C SER A 52 -11.06 -9.81 -3.81
N VAL A 53 -11.48 -8.76 -3.12
CA VAL A 53 -11.31 -8.61 -1.67
C VAL A 53 -12.11 -9.66 -0.90
N VAL A 54 -13.40 -9.83 -1.23
CA VAL A 54 -14.27 -10.79 -0.55
C VAL A 54 -13.79 -12.23 -0.73
N ASN A 55 -13.43 -12.63 -1.94
CA ASN A 55 -12.93 -13.97 -2.20
C ASN A 55 -11.56 -14.22 -1.54
N LEU A 56 -10.68 -13.21 -1.47
CA LEU A 56 -9.46 -13.31 -0.69
C LEU A 56 -9.77 -13.51 0.80
N THR A 57 -10.70 -12.72 1.34
CA THR A 57 -11.12 -12.81 2.75
C THR A 57 -11.67 -14.19 3.11
N ILE A 58 -12.48 -14.81 2.22
CA ILE A 58 -13.16 -16.09 2.49
C ILE A 58 -12.27 -17.29 2.19
N ASN A 59 -11.52 -17.25 1.08
CA ASN A 59 -10.83 -18.41 0.52
C ASN A 59 -9.31 -18.32 0.61
N ASP A 60 -8.77 -17.24 1.16
CA ASP A 60 -7.33 -16.93 1.21
C ASP A 60 -6.65 -17.03 -0.16
N TYR A 61 -7.38 -16.67 -1.22
CA TYR A 61 -6.92 -16.79 -2.60
C TYR A 61 -7.29 -15.60 -3.46
N PHE A 62 -6.28 -15.06 -4.15
CA PHE A 62 -6.42 -14.07 -5.22
C PHE A 62 -5.51 -14.41 -6.39
N SER A 63 -6.00 -14.28 -7.62
CA SER A 63 -5.21 -14.53 -8.83
C SER A 63 -4.39 -13.32 -9.24
N LYS A 64 -3.06 -13.42 -9.07
CA LYS A 64 -2.13 -12.34 -9.47
C LYS A 64 -2.17 -11.99 -10.96
N ASN A 65 -2.71 -12.86 -11.81
CA ASN A 65 -2.87 -12.58 -13.25
C ASN A 65 -3.98 -11.55 -13.54
N GLU A 66 -4.81 -11.25 -12.57
CA GLU A 66 -5.95 -10.34 -12.71
C GLU A 66 -5.71 -8.95 -12.09
N LEU A 67 -4.50 -8.67 -11.58
CA LEU A 67 -4.15 -7.39 -10.96
C LEU A 67 -4.47 -6.17 -11.83
N ALA A 68 -4.29 -6.27 -13.14
CA ALA A 68 -4.56 -5.17 -14.07
C ALA A 68 -6.06 -4.83 -14.23
N ARG A 69 -6.96 -5.68 -13.71
CA ARG A 69 -8.42 -5.46 -13.76
C ARG A 69 -8.96 -4.71 -12.56
N LEU A 70 -8.14 -4.56 -11.50
CA LEU A 70 -8.57 -3.89 -10.28
C LEU A 70 -8.80 -2.40 -10.50
N ASP A 71 -9.90 -1.89 -9.98
CA ASP A 71 -10.07 -0.45 -9.78
C ASP A 71 -9.34 -0.02 -8.48
N MET A 72 -8.14 0.49 -8.66
CA MET A 72 -7.31 0.95 -7.55
C MET A 72 -7.95 2.08 -6.75
N THR A 73 -8.82 2.88 -7.35
CA THR A 73 -9.56 3.93 -6.65
C THR A 73 -10.55 3.33 -5.65
N THR A 74 -11.30 2.30 -6.08
CA THR A 74 -12.20 1.53 -5.21
C THR A 74 -11.44 0.82 -4.09
N LEU A 75 -10.28 0.20 -4.41
CA LEU A 75 -9.44 -0.48 -3.41
C LEU A 75 -8.91 0.49 -2.35
N LEU A 76 -8.39 1.66 -2.74
CA LEU A 76 -7.90 2.67 -1.80
C LEU A 76 -9.03 3.24 -0.93
N LYS A 77 -10.23 3.46 -1.47
CA LYS A 77 -11.40 3.88 -0.69
C LYS A 77 -11.76 2.83 0.37
N TYR A 78 -11.77 1.55 -0.01
CA TYR A 78 -12.00 0.43 0.91
C TYR A 78 -10.98 0.42 2.05
N LEU A 79 -9.68 0.52 1.76
CA LEU A 79 -8.62 0.50 2.77
C LEU A 79 -8.73 1.71 3.72
N LYS A 80 -8.94 2.93 3.19
CA LYS A 80 -9.15 4.14 4.01
C LYS A 80 -10.38 4.03 4.91
N ALA A 81 -11.49 3.50 4.40
CA ALA A 81 -12.69 3.28 5.19
C ALA A 81 -12.49 2.21 6.28
N SER A 82 -11.71 1.17 6.00
CA SER A 82 -11.29 0.17 6.99
C SER A 82 -10.47 0.80 8.11
N HIS A 83 -9.51 1.68 7.79
CA HIS A 83 -8.72 2.41 8.79
C HIS A 83 -9.61 3.28 9.69
N ALA A 84 -10.52 4.06 9.10
CA ALA A 84 -11.47 4.87 9.86
C ALA A 84 -12.32 4.00 10.80
N TYR A 85 -12.82 2.84 10.34
CA TYR A 85 -13.56 1.90 11.17
C TYR A 85 -12.74 1.42 12.37
N TYR A 86 -11.49 1.01 12.16
CA TYR A 86 -10.64 0.52 13.26
C TYR A 86 -10.27 1.64 14.24
N VAL A 87 -9.81 2.77 13.72
CA VAL A 87 -9.25 3.86 14.53
C VAL A 87 -10.32 4.64 15.28
N ASP A 88 -11.44 4.95 14.61
CA ASP A 88 -12.45 5.87 15.12
C ASP A 88 -13.60 5.15 15.81
N PHE A 89 -13.84 3.87 15.51
CA PHE A 89 -14.93 3.10 16.09
C PHE A 89 -14.44 1.90 16.90
N GLN A 90 -13.79 0.90 16.28
CA GLN A 90 -13.55 -0.39 16.90
C GLN A 90 -12.56 -0.33 18.07
N LEU A 91 -11.45 0.37 17.92
CA LEU A 91 -10.48 0.49 19.02
C LEU A 91 -11.03 1.28 20.22
N PRO A 92 -11.72 2.43 20.06
CA PRO A 92 -12.38 3.09 21.17
C PRO A 92 -13.49 2.24 21.83
N PHE A 93 -14.29 1.55 21.02
CA PHE A 93 -15.36 0.66 21.52
C PHE A 93 -14.79 -0.44 22.42
N LEU A 94 -13.79 -1.19 21.94
CA LEU A 94 -13.16 -2.24 22.73
C LEU A 94 -12.45 -1.73 23.99
N ARG A 95 -11.91 -0.52 23.93
CA ARG A 95 -11.31 0.13 25.11
C ARG A 95 -12.34 0.33 26.21
N GLU A 96 -13.54 0.77 25.83
CA GLU A 96 -14.64 0.98 26.75
C GLU A 96 -15.21 -0.35 27.30
N GLU A 97 -15.35 -1.36 26.42
CA GLU A 97 -15.76 -2.70 26.81
C GLU A 97 -14.80 -3.32 27.83
N LEU A 98 -13.48 -3.21 27.58
CA LEU A 98 -12.47 -3.67 28.54
C LEU A 98 -12.56 -2.92 29.87
N ARG A 99 -12.77 -1.61 29.84
CA ARG A 99 -12.93 -0.82 31.05
C ARG A 99 -14.13 -1.28 31.90
N ASN A 100 -15.26 -1.56 31.23
CA ASN A 100 -16.46 -2.01 31.89
C ASN A 100 -16.37 -3.46 32.41
N ALA A 101 -15.54 -4.29 31.74
CA ALA A 101 -15.35 -5.70 32.11
C ALA A 101 -14.31 -5.94 33.19
N LEU A 102 -13.45 -4.97 33.49
CA LEU A 102 -12.31 -5.06 34.41
C LEU A 102 -12.54 -4.19 35.65
N ASP A 103 -12.02 -4.64 36.80
CA ASP A 103 -11.90 -3.77 37.97
C ASP A 103 -10.73 -2.79 37.79
N GLU A 104 -11.06 -1.54 37.50
CA GLU A 104 -10.06 -0.45 37.30
C GLU A 104 -9.24 -0.18 38.57
N ASN A 105 -9.72 -0.59 39.78
CA ASN A 105 -8.97 -0.40 41.02
C ASN A 105 -7.92 -1.49 41.21
N SER A 106 -8.04 -2.62 40.52
CA SER A 106 -7.04 -3.68 40.57
C SER A 106 -5.75 -3.31 39.78
N ASN A 107 -4.60 -3.75 40.27
CA ASN A 107 -3.33 -3.56 39.59
C ASN A 107 -3.33 -4.25 38.22
N LEU A 108 -3.97 -5.42 38.11
CA LEU A 108 -4.02 -6.20 36.90
C LEU A 108 -4.96 -5.56 35.87
N GLY A 109 -6.14 -5.04 36.29
CA GLY A 109 -7.05 -4.32 35.41
C GLY A 109 -6.38 -3.10 34.79
N ARG A 110 -5.68 -2.28 35.59
CA ARG A 110 -4.90 -1.13 35.09
C ARG A 110 -3.79 -1.54 34.13
N LEU A 111 -3.09 -2.64 34.38
CA LEU A 111 -2.05 -3.15 33.48
C LEU A 111 -2.64 -3.56 32.13
N ILE A 112 -3.76 -4.31 32.12
CA ILE A 112 -4.41 -4.74 30.89
C ILE A 112 -4.87 -3.53 30.06
N LEU A 113 -5.51 -2.54 30.69
CA LEU A 113 -5.93 -1.32 30.00
C LEU A 113 -4.75 -0.54 29.41
N LYS A 114 -3.64 -0.47 30.13
CA LYS A 114 -2.41 0.17 29.63
C LYS A 114 -1.85 -0.57 28.43
N LEU A 115 -1.76 -1.90 28.46
CA LEU A 115 -1.28 -2.72 27.34
C LEU A 115 -2.18 -2.56 26.11
N TYR A 116 -3.51 -2.52 26.33
CA TYR A 116 -4.45 -2.23 25.26
C TYR A 116 -4.22 -0.83 24.65
N ASP A 117 -4.05 0.20 25.48
CA ASP A 117 -3.79 1.58 25.02
C ASP A 117 -2.46 1.69 24.24
N GLU A 118 -1.45 0.90 24.59
CA GLU A 118 -0.20 0.79 23.84
C GLU A 118 -0.40 0.12 22.49
N TYR A 119 -1.18 -0.96 22.46
CA TYR A 119 -1.57 -1.62 21.22
C TYR A 119 -2.37 -0.69 20.30
N ALA A 120 -3.41 -0.04 20.82
CA ALA A 120 -4.24 0.89 20.04
C ALA A 120 -3.43 2.05 19.45
N ARG A 121 -2.46 2.60 20.21
CA ARG A 121 -1.54 3.63 19.69
C ARG A 121 -0.65 3.11 18.58
N PHE A 122 -0.19 1.87 18.67
CA PHE A 122 0.61 1.23 17.62
C PHE A 122 -0.19 1.10 16.32
N ILE A 123 -1.42 0.56 16.36
CA ILE A 123 -2.31 0.44 15.20
C ILE A 123 -2.61 1.81 14.58
N LYS A 124 -2.99 2.80 15.41
CA LYS A 124 -3.26 4.17 14.92
C LYS A 124 -2.04 4.79 14.22
N HIS A 125 -0.84 4.56 14.74
CA HIS A 125 0.37 5.07 14.13
C HIS A 125 0.66 4.41 12.77
N HIS A 126 0.50 3.09 12.69
CA HIS A 126 0.68 2.32 11.47
C HIS A 126 -0.27 2.79 10.36
N MET A 127 -1.58 2.79 10.61
CA MET A 127 -2.58 3.23 9.65
C MET A 127 -2.41 4.70 9.23
N LYS A 128 -2.03 5.57 10.17
CA LYS A 128 -1.74 6.97 9.86
C LYS A 128 -0.52 7.11 8.94
N LEU A 129 0.50 6.28 9.11
CA LEU A 129 1.68 6.29 8.24
C LEU A 129 1.28 5.94 6.80
N GLU A 130 0.44 4.92 6.60
CA GLU A 130 -0.05 4.52 5.28
C GLU A 130 -0.90 5.61 4.64
N GLU A 131 -1.81 6.22 5.39
CA GLU A 131 -2.63 7.33 4.90
C GLU A 131 -1.83 8.58 4.52
N GLN A 132 -0.71 8.82 5.20
CA GLN A 132 0.12 10.00 4.94
C GLN A 132 1.20 9.79 3.89
N THR A 133 1.55 8.54 3.59
CA THR A 133 2.68 8.22 2.71
C THR A 133 2.30 7.25 1.59
N LEU A 134 1.80 6.05 1.90
CA LEU A 134 1.53 5.03 0.91
C LEU A 134 0.35 5.39 0.01
N PHE A 135 -0.80 5.75 0.59
CA PHE A 135 -1.99 6.04 -0.22
C PHE A 135 -1.81 7.27 -1.12
N PRO A 136 -1.25 8.41 -0.67
CA PRO A 136 -0.92 9.52 -1.57
C PRO A 136 0.09 9.14 -2.66
N TYR A 137 1.05 8.27 -2.36
CA TYR A 137 1.98 7.76 -3.37
C TYR A 137 1.24 6.97 -4.46
N VAL A 138 0.34 6.06 -4.08
CA VAL A 138 -0.47 5.28 -5.04
C VAL A 138 -1.40 6.19 -5.83
N GLU A 139 -2.06 7.17 -5.18
CA GLU A 139 -2.89 8.17 -5.87
C GLU A 139 -2.08 8.97 -6.90
N GLY A 140 -0.84 9.36 -6.57
CA GLY A 140 0.08 10.00 -7.51
C GLY A 140 0.38 9.13 -8.72
N LEU A 141 0.67 7.84 -8.51
CA LEU A 141 0.89 6.89 -9.61
C LEU A 141 -0.33 6.80 -10.54
N LEU A 142 -1.55 6.78 -10.00
CA LEU A 142 -2.78 6.69 -10.80
C LEU A 142 -3.00 7.87 -11.74
N ILE A 143 -2.52 9.06 -11.38
CA ILE A 143 -2.60 10.27 -12.22
C ILE A 143 -1.32 10.53 -13.05
N GLY A 144 -0.38 9.59 -13.04
CA GLY A 144 0.87 9.68 -13.79
C GLY A 144 1.99 10.49 -13.10
N GLU A 145 1.82 10.85 -11.83
CA GLU A 145 2.82 11.54 -11.01
C GLU A 145 3.63 10.51 -10.22
N ARG A 146 4.87 10.28 -10.63
CA ARG A 146 5.82 9.44 -9.88
C ARG A 146 6.78 10.31 -9.08
N GLN A 147 6.89 10.07 -7.78
CA GLN A 147 7.91 10.68 -6.94
C GLN A 147 9.23 9.91 -7.09
N ASP A 148 10.29 10.59 -7.53
CA ASP A 148 11.61 9.98 -7.67
C ASP A 148 12.15 9.49 -6.32
N GLY A 149 12.59 8.22 -6.29
CA GLY A 149 13.18 7.60 -5.10
C GLY A 149 12.19 7.03 -4.09
N VAL A 150 10.88 7.12 -4.35
CA VAL A 150 9.84 6.46 -3.54
C VAL A 150 9.38 5.20 -4.27
N ASN A 151 9.23 4.11 -3.53
CA ASN A 151 8.69 2.83 -4.00
C ASN A 151 7.89 2.15 -2.88
N ILE A 152 7.19 1.06 -3.23
CA ILE A 152 6.35 0.30 -2.29
C ILE A 152 7.14 -0.52 -1.26
N GLU A 153 8.43 -0.84 -1.52
CA GLU A 153 9.21 -1.79 -0.69
C GLU A 153 9.31 -1.48 0.81
N PRO A 154 9.42 -0.21 1.27
CA PRO A 154 9.44 0.09 2.70
C PRO A 154 8.16 -0.32 3.43
N PHE A 155 7.03 -0.42 2.72
CA PHE A 155 5.71 -0.68 3.29
C PHE A 155 5.42 -2.17 3.44
N SER A 156 6.03 -3.03 2.63
CA SER A 156 5.78 -4.49 2.59
C SER A 156 6.24 -5.28 3.83
N LYS A 157 6.89 -4.67 4.82
CA LYS A 157 7.55 -5.39 5.94
C LYS A 157 6.95 -5.14 7.32
N HIS A 158 5.83 -4.43 7.44
CA HIS A 158 5.40 -3.91 8.75
C HIS A 158 4.27 -4.70 9.44
N HIS A 159 3.64 -5.69 8.77
CA HIS A 159 2.45 -6.37 9.30
C HIS A 159 2.71 -7.42 10.39
N ASP A 160 3.92 -8.03 10.43
CA ASP A 160 4.24 -9.12 11.38
C ASP A 160 4.16 -8.72 12.87
N GLN A 161 4.42 -7.45 13.21
CA GLN A 161 4.46 -7.01 14.61
C GLN A 161 3.08 -6.78 15.23
N THR A 162 2.05 -6.63 14.41
CA THR A 162 0.68 -6.30 14.83
C THR A 162 0.04 -7.43 15.62
N GLY A 163 0.25 -8.67 15.21
CA GLY A 163 -0.32 -9.86 15.84
C GLY A 163 0.29 -10.22 17.20
N GLU A 164 1.58 -10.01 17.40
CA GLU A 164 2.27 -10.44 18.63
C GLU A 164 1.80 -9.71 19.89
N LYS A 165 1.61 -8.38 19.81
CA LYS A 165 1.17 -7.57 20.96
C LYS A 165 -0.24 -7.92 21.42
N LEU A 166 -1.15 -8.18 20.49
CA LEU A 166 -2.54 -8.56 20.82
C LEU A 166 -2.61 -9.97 21.39
N LYS A 167 -1.76 -10.87 20.89
CA LYS A 167 -1.60 -12.23 21.42
C LYS A 167 -1.13 -12.23 22.88
N GLU A 168 -0.18 -11.35 23.22
CA GLU A 168 0.27 -11.18 24.61
C GLU A 168 -0.87 -10.68 25.50
N LEU A 169 -1.59 -9.64 25.09
CA LEU A 169 -2.74 -9.11 25.81
C LEU A 169 -3.80 -10.20 26.09
N LYS A 170 -4.20 -10.95 25.07
CA LYS A 170 -5.16 -12.06 25.21
C LYS A 170 -4.65 -13.13 26.18
N SER A 171 -3.36 -13.48 26.10
CA SER A 171 -2.75 -14.45 26.99
C SER A 171 -2.80 -14.01 28.45
N ILE A 172 -2.58 -12.71 28.74
CA ILE A 172 -2.68 -12.16 30.09
C ILE A 172 -4.13 -12.23 30.61
N ILE A 173 -5.08 -11.83 29.79
CA ILE A 173 -6.52 -11.88 30.16
C ILE A 173 -6.94 -13.32 30.47
N ILE A 174 -6.59 -14.28 29.63
CA ILE A 174 -7.02 -15.69 29.76
C ILE A 174 -6.37 -16.36 30.98
N LYS A 175 -5.09 -16.08 31.27
CA LYS A 175 -4.33 -16.84 32.26
C LYS A 175 -4.35 -16.27 33.67
N TYR A 176 -4.43 -14.94 33.82
CA TYR A 176 -4.11 -14.29 35.09
C TYR A 176 -5.22 -13.48 35.69
N LEU A 177 -6.37 -13.30 35.01
CA LEU A 177 -7.51 -12.65 35.62
C LEU A 177 -8.07 -13.54 36.74
N PRO A 178 -8.39 -12.96 37.92
CA PRO A 178 -9.03 -13.69 38.98
C PRO A 178 -10.36 -14.28 38.54
N SER A 179 -10.66 -15.52 38.98
CA SER A 179 -11.90 -16.20 38.67
C SER A 179 -13.06 -15.64 39.50
N ASP A 180 -13.28 -14.33 39.46
CA ASP A 180 -14.46 -13.73 40.06
C ASP A 180 -15.67 -13.96 39.17
N ARG A 181 -16.70 -14.60 39.69
CA ARG A 181 -17.85 -15.09 38.93
C ARG A 181 -18.80 -13.98 38.45
N GLN A 182 -18.68 -12.76 38.95
CA GLN A 182 -19.65 -11.68 38.71
C GLN A 182 -19.38 -10.87 37.42
N GLY A 183 -18.26 -10.98 36.77
CA GLY A 183 -17.95 -10.23 35.54
C GLY A 183 -17.68 -11.08 34.30
N ASN A 184 -17.80 -12.41 34.41
CA ASN A 184 -17.27 -13.34 33.43
C ASN A 184 -17.92 -13.23 32.03
N ASN A 185 -19.23 -12.96 31.95
CA ASN A 185 -19.93 -12.88 30.67
C ASN A 185 -19.50 -11.64 29.86
N MET A 186 -19.37 -10.49 30.50
CA MET A 186 -18.90 -9.27 29.82
C MET A 186 -17.46 -9.43 29.35
N LEU A 187 -16.59 -9.93 30.23
CA LEU A 187 -15.20 -10.18 29.86
C LEU A 187 -15.06 -11.22 28.73
N THR A 188 -15.89 -12.26 28.76
CA THR A 188 -15.91 -13.27 27.68
C THR A 188 -16.36 -12.65 26.36
N ALA A 189 -17.38 -11.80 26.36
CA ALA A 189 -17.84 -11.07 25.17
C ALA A 189 -16.74 -10.14 24.65
N THR A 190 -16.15 -9.31 25.52
CA THR A 190 -15.05 -8.42 25.14
C THR A 190 -13.84 -9.19 24.59
N LEU A 191 -13.50 -10.33 25.19
CA LEU A 191 -12.42 -11.17 24.69
C LEU A 191 -12.73 -11.72 23.29
N TYR A 192 -13.99 -12.13 23.06
CA TYR A 192 -14.44 -12.55 21.73
C TYR A 192 -14.28 -11.42 20.70
N ASP A 193 -14.68 -10.20 21.06
CA ASP A 193 -14.53 -9.04 20.17
C ASP A 193 -13.06 -8.67 19.90
N ILE A 194 -12.16 -8.91 20.87
CA ILE A 194 -10.72 -8.79 20.66
C ILE A 194 -10.20 -9.84 19.66
N PHE A 195 -10.71 -11.07 19.70
CA PHE A 195 -10.38 -12.09 18.69
C PHE A 195 -10.91 -11.69 17.30
N CYS A 196 -12.12 -11.13 17.23
CA CYS A 196 -12.68 -10.62 15.98
C CYS A 196 -11.82 -9.46 15.42
N LEU A 197 -11.39 -8.52 16.25
CA LEU A 197 -10.50 -7.44 15.85
C LEU A 197 -9.18 -7.98 15.27
N GLU A 198 -8.56 -8.96 15.93
CA GLU A 198 -7.32 -9.58 15.45
C GLU A 198 -7.51 -10.20 14.05
N GLU A 199 -8.59 -10.94 13.87
CA GLU A 199 -8.89 -11.56 12.59
C GLU A 199 -9.16 -10.53 11.49
N TRP A 200 -9.93 -9.49 11.78
CA TRP A 200 -10.18 -8.42 10.81
C TRP A 200 -8.93 -7.65 10.42
N LEU A 201 -8.03 -7.35 11.36
CA LEU A 201 -6.74 -6.72 11.06
C LEU A 201 -5.85 -7.64 10.24
N ARG A 202 -5.87 -8.96 10.51
CA ARG A 202 -5.16 -9.96 9.70
C ARG A 202 -5.68 -9.98 8.26
N LEU A 203 -7.01 -9.97 8.08
CA LEU A 203 -7.64 -9.94 6.77
C LEU A 203 -7.33 -8.64 6.01
N HIS A 204 -7.32 -7.51 6.73
CA HIS A 204 -6.93 -6.22 6.17
C HIS A 204 -5.48 -6.23 5.66
N ALA A 205 -4.54 -6.66 6.50
CA ALA A 205 -3.14 -6.83 6.11
C ALA A 205 -2.98 -7.80 4.91
N ASN A 206 -3.79 -8.86 4.85
CA ASN A 206 -3.78 -9.81 3.74
C ASN A 206 -4.23 -9.16 2.41
N VAL A 207 -5.20 -8.23 2.45
CA VAL A 207 -5.59 -7.43 1.27
C VAL A 207 -4.44 -6.54 0.81
N GLU A 208 -3.72 -5.92 1.73
CA GLU A 208 -2.56 -5.09 1.40
C GLU A 208 -1.42 -5.91 0.80
N ASP A 209 -1.08 -7.04 1.40
CA ASP A 209 0.03 -7.90 0.95
C ASP A 209 -0.26 -8.65 -0.35
N GLN A 210 -1.49 -9.13 -0.54
CA GLN A 210 -1.85 -10.00 -1.67
C GLN A 210 -2.44 -9.24 -2.87
N ILE A 211 -3.05 -8.07 -2.64
CA ILE A 211 -3.71 -7.29 -3.68
C ILE A 211 -3.02 -5.94 -3.88
N LEU A 212 -2.94 -5.08 -2.84
CA LEU A 212 -2.45 -3.71 -2.99
C LEU A 212 -0.97 -3.69 -3.42
N GLU A 213 -0.08 -4.33 -2.66
CA GLU A 213 1.36 -4.31 -2.94
C GLU A 213 1.68 -4.83 -4.35
N PRO A 214 1.18 -6.00 -4.80
CA PRO A 214 1.43 -6.47 -6.16
C PRO A 214 0.84 -5.56 -7.24
N ALA A 215 -0.34 -4.93 -7.00
CA ALA A 215 -0.95 -4.01 -7.94
C ALA A 215 -0.13 -2.71 -8.07
N VAL A 216 0.39 -2.18 -6.95
CA VAL A 216 1.27 -1.00 -6.97
C VAL A 216 2.58 -1.31 -7.69
N ARG A 217 3.20 -2.48 -7.45
CA ARG A 217 4.40 -2.92 -8.21
C ARG A 217 4.14 -2.99 -9.71
N LEU A 218 2.96 -3.43 -10.13
CA LEU A 218 2.56 -3.44 -11.53
C LEU A 218 2.43 -2.02 -12.09
N LEU A 219 1.81 -1.09 -11.36
CA LEU A 219 1.73 0.32 -11.74
C LEU A 219 3.12 0.98 -11.85
N GLU A 220 4.01 0.74 -10.89
CA GLU A 220 5.39 1.24 -10.92
C GLU A 220 6.14 0.77 -12.17
N LYS A 221 5.95 -0.50 -12.57
CA LYS A 221 6.54 -1.06 -13.78
C LYS A 221 5.97 -0.42 -15.04
N GLN A 222 4.65 -0.28 -15.14
CA GLN A 222 3.99 0.37 -16.28
C GLN A 222 4.48 1.80 -16.46
N HIS A 223 4.61 2.58 -15.39
CA HIS A 223 5.18 3.94 -15.45
C HIS A 223 6.63 3.95 -15.94
N SER A 224 7.44 2.96 -15.56
CA SER A 224 8.81 2.85 -16.03
C SER A 224 8.87 2.52 -17.52
N ASP A 225 8.00 1.64 -17.99
CA ASP A 225 7.90 1.24 -19.40
C ASP A 225 7.37 2.39 -20.26
N ASP A 226 6.34 3.13 -19.81
CA ASP A 226 5.78 4.29 -20.50
C ASP A 226 6.80 5.44 -20.64
N VAL A 227 7.59 5.69 -19.61
CA VAL A 227 8.69 6.67 -19.67
C VAL A 227 9.74 6.22 -20.69
N SER A 228 10.06 4.93 -20.70
CA SER A 228 11.00 4.36 -21.68
C SER A 228 10.49 4.49 -23.12
N VAL A 229 9.21 4.20 -23.36
CA VAL A 229 8.57 4.34 -24.69
C VAL A 229 8.48 5.80 -25.12
N LYS A 230 8.12 6.72 -24.22
CA LYS A 230 8.11 8.18 -24.51
C LYS A 230 9.49 8.69 -24.86
N ILE A 231 10.53 8.27 -24.14
CA ILE A 231 11.93 8.61 -24.44
C ILE A 231 12.33 8.07 -25.81
N LEU A 232 12.02 6.80 -26.11
CA LEU A 232 12.30 6.19 -27.42
C LEU A 232 11.53 6.87 -28.55
N GLY A 233 10.27 7.26 -28.32
CA GLY A 233 9.44 8.02 -29.26
C GLY A 233 10.03 9.42 -29.53
N GLN A 234 10.50 10.12 -28.51
CA GLN A 234 11.17 11.43 -28.64
C GLN A 234 12.53 11.31 -29.35
N ILE A 235 13.28 10.23 -29.13
CA ILE A 235 14.54 9.95 -29.81
C ILE A 235 14.29 9.67 -31.30
N ASN A 236 13.24 8.91 -31.63
CA ASN A 236 12.89 8.58 -33.02
C ASN A 236 12.23 9.72 -33.80
N SER A 237 11.56 10.66 -33.11
CA SER A 237 10.97 11.87 -33.72
C SER A 237 11.92 13.08 -33.72
N GLY A 238 13.08 12.96 -33.11
CA GLY A 238 14.01 14.06 -32.82
C GLY A 238 15.01 14.34 -33.97
N THR A 239 14.54 14.54 -35.20
CA THR A 239 15.41 15.04 -36.28
C THR A 239 14.99 16.41 -36.84
N GLU A 240 14.23 17.23 -36.11
CA GLU A 240 14.14 18.65 -36.47
C GLU A 240 13.92 19.51 -35.22
N GLY A 241 15.00 20.06 -34.63
CA GLY A 241 14.90 21.22 -33.73
C GLY A 241 15.34 21.09 -32.27
N GLY A 242 15.81 19.94 -31.81
CA GLY A 242 16.31 19.80 -30.43
C GLY A 242 17.75 20.26 -30.24
N GLU A 243 18.04 21.04 -29.17
CA GLU A 243 19.45 21.38 -28.81
C GLU A 243 20.24 20.09 -28.54
N GLN A 244 21.24 19.81 -29.42
CA GLN A 244 22.13 18.65 -29.24
C GLN A 244 22.96 18.78 -27.96
N LEU A 245 23.28 17.66 -27.32
CA LEU A 245 24.24 17.65 -26.22
C LEU A 245 25.64 18.02 -26.74
N SER A 246 26.33 18.90 -26.01
CA SER A 246 27.75 19.15 -26.24
C SER A 246 28.58 17.90 -25.89
N GLU A 247 29.80 17.78 -26.40
CA GLU A 247 30.70 16.67 -26.06
C GLU A 247 30.91 16.53 -24.54
N ARG A 248 31.01 17.65 -23.82
CA ARG A 248 31.12 17.65 -22.36
C ARG A 248 29.85 17.14 -21.65
N GLU A 249 28.67 17.42 -22.18
CA GLU A 249 27.43 16.90 -21.67
C GLU A 249 27.30 15.39 -21.95
N LYS A 250 27.79 14.91 -23.10
CA LYS A 250 27.86 13.46 -23.39
C LYS A 250 28.79 12.74 -22.42
N ASP A 251 29.99 13.30 -22.15
CA ASP A 251 30.92 12.76 -21.15
C ASP A 251 30.27 12.63 -19.76
N VAL A 252 29.50 13.64 -19.37
CA VAL A 252 28.75 13.61 -18.09
C VAL A 252 27.65 12.54 -18.10
N VAL A 253 26.93 12.38 -19.23
CA VAL A 253 25.93 11.29 -19.38
C VAL A 253 26.61 9.93 -19.21
N ILE A 254 27.74 9.70 -19.85
CA ILE A 254 28.51 8.45 -19.72
C ILE A 254 28.88 8.19 -18.25
N GLY A 255 29.40 9.19 -17.55
CA GLY A 255 29.76 9.05 -16.13
C GLY A 255 28.56 8.73 -15.24
N VAL A 256 27.40 9.35 -15.47
CA VAL A 256 26.17 9.08 -14.73
C VAL A 256 25.68 7.64 -14.95
N VAL A 257 25.72 7.17 -16.19
CA VAL A 257 25.28 5.81 -16.56
C VAL A 257 26.22 4.74 -16.00
N GLN A 258 27.51 5.07 -15.84
CA GLN A 258 28.49 4.22 -15.15
C GLN A 258 28.35 4.24 -13.61
N GLY A 259 27.32 4.90 -13.06
CA GLY A 259 27.10 4.95 -11.63
C GLY A 259 28.02 5.91 -10.84
N LEU A 260 28.82 6.73 -11.54
CA LEU A 260 29.74 7.65 -10.88
C LEU A 260 29.03 8.80 -10.18
N THR A 261 29.50 9.17 -9.00
CA THR A 261 29.07 10.37 -8.26
C THR A 261 29.50 11.65 -8.97
N ASN A 262 28.86 12.77 -8.68
CA ASN A 262 29.27 14.07 -9.25
C ASN A 262 30.75 14.41 -8.97
N LYS A 263 31.31 13.96 -7.85
CA LYS A 263 32.71 14.18 -7.49
C LYS A 263 33.65 13.34 -8.36
N GLU A 264 33.34 12.07 -8.55
CA GLU A 264 34.12 11.15 -9.42
C GLU A 264 34.06 11.58 -10.89
N ILE A 265 32.90 12.04 -11.38
CA ILE A 265 32.77 12.62 -12.73
C ILE A 265 33.64 13.87 -12.85
N ALA A 266 33.62 14.74 -11.86
CA ALA A 266 34.42 15.96 -11.83
C ALA A 266 35.92 15.65 -11.89
N GLU A 267 36.38 14.69 -11.10
CA GLU A 267 37.78 14.21 -11.11
C GLU A 267 38.15 13.61 -12.46
N LYS A 268 37.30 12.73 -13.03
CA LYS A 268 37.52 12.08 -14.32
C LYS A 268 37.59 13.06 -15.50
N LEU A 269 36.77 14.12 -15.45
CA LEU A 269 36.66 15.11 -16.53
C LEU A 269 37.54 16.36 -16.29
N PHE A 270 38.26 16.41 -15.19
CA PHE A 270 39.11 17.55 -14.77
C PHE A 270 38.33 18.88 -14.68
N ILE A 271 37.14 18.85 -14.07
CA ILE A 271 36.29 20.02 -13.87
C ILE A 271 35.83 20.10 -12.39
N ALA A 272 35.25 21.24 -11.99
CA ALA A 272 34.74 21.39 -10.63
C ALA A 272 33.41 20.58 -10.45
N PRO A 273 33.12 20.02 -9.25
CA PRO A 273 31.86 19.31 -8.98
C PRO A 273 30.60 20.14 -9.27
N ASN A 274 30.64 21.45 -9.03
CA ASN A 274 29.55 22.36 -9.37
C ASN A 274 29.31 22.49 -10.87
N THR A 275 30.37 22.32 -11.69
CA THR A 275 30.27 22.32 -13.14
C THR A 275 29.53 21.06 -13.61
N VAL A 276 29.76 19.89 -12.98
CA VAL A 276 29.03 18.66 -13.27
C VAL A 276 27.54 18.85 -12.97
N ILE A 277 27.19 19.45 -11.83
CA ILE A 277 25.80 19.75 -11.46
C ILE A 277 25.14 20.66 -12.52
N THR A 278 25.85 21.65 -13.01
CA THR A 278 25.37 22.54 -14.08
C THR A 278 25.14 21.78 -15.39
N HIS A 279 26.07 20.92 -15.81
CA HIS A 279 25.89 20.06 -16.97
C HIS A 279 24.70 19.12 -16.81
N ARG A 280 24.51 18.45 -15.65
CA ARG A 280 23.35 17.59 -15.40
C ARG A 280 22.02 18.35 -15.51
N ARG A 281 21.97 19.60 -15.02
CA ARG A 281 20.77 20.45 -15.16
C ARG A 281 20.49 20.79 -16.64
N ASN A 282 21.52 21.12 -17.39
CA ASN A 282 21.39 21.41 -18.81
C ASN A 282 20.99 20.17 -19.63
N ILE A 283 21.57 19.01 -19.34
CA ILE A 283 21.19 17.73 -19.93
C ILE A 283 19.69 17.44 -19.65
N ALA A 284 19.26 17.55 -18.39
CA ALA A 284 17.85 17.33 -18.03
C ALA A 284 16.89 18.30 -18.75
N ARG A 285 17.31 19.56 -18.97
CA ARG A 285 16.53 20.55 -19.74
C ARG A 285 16.50 20.21 -21.23
N LYS A 286 17.63 19.87 -21.82
CA LYS A 286 17.77 19.59 -23.28
C LYS A 286 17.04 18.29 -23.66
N LEU A 287 17.24 17.23 -22.88
CA LEU A 287 16.70 15.90 -23.15
C LEU A 287 15.29 15.68 -22.57
N GLN A 288 14.84 16.54 -21.65
CA GLN A 288 13.64 16.32 -20.84
C GLN A 288 13.69 14.99 -20.05
N ILE A 289 14.90 14.48 -19.78
CA ILE A 289 15.18 13.23 -19.06
C ILE A 289 15.80 13.61 -17.72
N ARG A 290 15.21 13.13 -16.61
CA ARG A 290 15.69 13.40 -15.24
C ARG A 290 16.19 12.15 -14.51
N SER A 291 15.79 10.94 -14.93
CA SER A 291 16.17 9.68 -14.29
C SER A 291 17.47 9.11 -14.88
N THR A 292 18.25 8.40 -14.05
CA THR A 292 19.46 7.68 -14.49
C THR A 292 19.10 6.60 -15.52
N ALA A 293 18.00 5.86 -15.30
CA ALA A 293 17.51 4.85 -16.23
C ALA A 293 17.21 5.46 -17.63
N GLY A 294 16.56 6.63 -17.68
CA GLY A 294 16.31 7.34 -18.94
C GLY A 294 17.59 7.78 -19.63
N LEU A 295 18.58 8.26 -18.86
CA LEU A 295 19.90 8.61 -19.41
C LEU A 295 20.66 7.38 -19.92
N THR A 296 20.51 6.22 -19.29
CA THR A 296 21.08 4.94 -19.73
C THR A 296 20.51 4.54 -21.09
N ILE A 297 19.19 4.59 -21.26
CA ILE A 297 18.53 4.30 -22.54
C ILE A 297 19.00 5.28 -23.61
N TYR A 298 19.03 6.58 -23.30
CA TYR A 298 19.53 7.61 -24.22
C TYR A 298 20.98 7.33 -24.68
N ALA A 299 21.86 6.98 -23.74
CA ALA A 299 23.27 6.70 -24.02
C ALA A 299 23.45 5.46 -24.91
N ILE A 300 22.67 4.40 -24.71
CA ILE A 300 22.71 3.18 -25.52
C ILE A 300 22.20 3.47 -26.94
N VAL A 301 21.01 4.11 -27.07
CA VAL A 301 20.40 4.39 -28.37
C VAL A 301 21.28 5.34 -29.23
N ASN A 302 21.92 6.33 -28.59
CA ASN A 302 22.82 7.26 -29.26
C ASN A 302 24.26 6.73 -29.37
N LYS A 303 24.50 5.44 -29.05
CA LYS A 303 25.80 4.76 -29.13
C LYS A 303 26.92 5.48 -28.35
N LEU A 304 26.56 6.16 -27.26
CA LEU A 304 27.50 6.75 -26.33
C LEU A 304 28.14 5.68 -25.41
N ILE A 305 27.45 4.58 -25.20
CA ILE A 305 27.89 3.42 -24.41
C ILE A 305 27.42 2.14 -25.09
N ASP A 306 28.25 1.09 -25.05
CA ASP A 306 27.85 -0.25 -25.46
C ASP A 306 27.02 -0.92 -24.37
N ILE A 307 25.99 -1.69 -24.77
CA ILE A 307 25.12 -2.44 -23.84
C ILE A 307 25.91 -3.39 -22.91
N SER A 308 27.04 -3.92 -23.41
CA SER A 308 27.94 -4.79 -22.65
C SER A 308 28.74 -4.08 -21.55
N ALA A 309 28.73 -2.76 -21.52
CA ALA A 309 29.45 -1.93 -20.53
C ALA A 309 28.58 -1.44 -19.37
N VAL A 310 27.30 -1.82 -19.32
CA VAL A 310 26.37 -1.45 -18.25
C VAL A 310 26.25 -2.65 -17.31
N GLU A 311 26.78 -2.54 -16.08
CA GLU A 311 26.45 -3.46 -15.00
C GLU A 311 25.00 -3.19 -14.55
N LEU A 312 24.12 -4.17 -14.79
CA LEU A 312 22.70 -4.16 -14.40
C LEU A 312 22.53 -4.65 -12.96
#